data_8523b30b7af94427cc8707c7d150ab1d
#
_entry.id   8523b30b7af94427cc8707c7d150ab1d
#
_cell.length_a   1.000
_cell.length_b   1.000
_cell.length_c   1.000
_cell.angle_alpha   90.00
_cell.angle_beta   90.00
_cell.angle_gamma   90.00
#
_symmetry.space_group_name_H-M   'P 1'
#
loop_
_entity.id
_entity.type
_entity.pdbx_description
1 polymer ?
#
loop_
_entity_poly.entity_id
_entity_poly.type
_entity_poly.pdbx_seq_one_letter_code
_entity_poly.pdbx_strand_id
1 'polypeptide(L)'
;MCSIIAANHQGDLEVAFLENRDRPKELFIGNDVRNIGDVVGVYDYRAKGIAAGYSIRSDTAGGVANILGYTESKSRGVLLLHSLQRGRSAIDVAKIIKAEVESGDYSSAIYVICDKMSIIDIESFGTKVHESRNGRKKLVVTTNHFHHLGVGMKSRNSILREKYLQRLGSITEENVLKLATRHRNPAICRHGRTLASFAVFKRHDEKPRILYSTREPCKGYRVFQIRHGS
;
A
#
# COMPACT_ATOMS: atom_id res chain seq x y z
N MET A 1 -10.27 -6.91 -5.36
CA MET A 1 -9.13 -6.27 -6.07
C MET A 1 -8.56 -5.23 -5.13
N CYS A 2 -7.37 -5.49 -4.58
CA CYS A 2 -6.68 -4.51 -3.74
C CYS A 2 -6.40 -3.23 -4.53
N SER A 3 -6.32 -2.12 -3.82
CA SER A 3 -6.02 -0.82 -4.43
C SER A 3 -5.04 -0.10 -3.54
N ILE A 4 -3.95 0.37 -4.12
CA ILE A 4 -2.95 1.17 -3.43
C ILE A 4 -2.91 2.55 -4.07
N ILE A 5 -2.93 3.57 -3.21
CA ILE A 5 -2.74 4.97 -3.57
C ILE A 5 -1.52 5.45 -2.80
N ALA A 6 -0.54 6.00 -3.49
CA ALA A 6 0.62 6.63 -2.89
C ALA A 6 0.84 8.01 -3.52
N ALA A 7 1.04 9.01 -2.71
CA ALA A 7 1.37 10.35 -3.14
C ALA A 7 2.39 10.99 -2.20
N ASN A 8 3.24 11.86 -2.72
CA ASN A 8 4.21 12.60 -1.94
C ASN A 8 4.27 14.07 -2.34
N HIS A 9 4.62 14.94 -1.39
CA HIS A 9 4.71 16.39 -1.57
C HIS A 9 3.48 17.00 -2.26
N GLN A 10 2.29 16.66 -1.75
CA GLN A 10 1.02 17.18 -2.24
C GLN A 10 0.44 18.18 -1.22
N GLY A 11 0.55 19.47 -1.52
CA GLY A 11 0.17 20.51 -0.56
C GLY A 11 1.01 20.44 0.72
N ASP A 12 0.36 20.28 1.87
CA ASP A 12 0.97 20.10 3.19
C ASP A 12 1.38 18.66 3.52
N LEU A 13 1.00 17.69 2.67
CA LEU A 13 1.34 16.29 2.86
C LEU A 13 2.72 15.95 2.29
N GLU A 14 3.62 15.48 3.12
CA GLU A 14 4.89 14.88 2.70
C GLU A 14 4.66 13.47 2.13
N VAL A 15 3.79 12.69 2.80
CA VAL A 15 3.40 11.33 2.41
C VAL A 15 1.91 11.15 2.60
N ALA A 16 1.24 10.65 1.57
CA ALA A 16 -0.10 10.08 1.64
C ALA A 16 -0.06 8.67 1.08
N PHE A 17 -0.45 7.71 1.87
CA PHE A 17 -0.52 6.30 1.47
C PHE A 17 -1.84 5.69 1.90
N LEU A 18 -2.44 4.89 1.01
CA LEU A 18 -3.66 4.15 1.31
C LEU A 18 -3.65 2.79 0.61
N GLU A 19 -4.00 1.75 1.34
CA GLU A 19 -4.35 0.45 0.77
C GLU A 19 -5.77 0.05 1.18
N ASN A 20 -6.59 -0.30 0.20
CA ASN A 20 -7.84 -1.02 0.40
C ASN A 20 -7.65 -2.47 0.00
N ARG A 21 -7.92 -3.37 0.94
CA ARG A 21 -7.74 -4.81 0.76
C ARG A 21 -9.06 -5.49 0.46
N ASP A 22 -9.20 -6.00 -0.77
CA ASP A 22 -10.33 -6.83 -1.18
C ASP A 22 -9.97 -8.32 -0.96
N ARG A 23 -10.81 -9.02 -0.23
CA ARG A 23 -10.77 -10.48 -0.08
C ARG A 23 -12.16 -11.07 -0.09
N PRO A 24 -12.34 -12.34 -0.52
CA PRO A 24 -13.53 -13.11 -0.20
C PRO A 24 -13.73 -13.17 1.31
N LYS A 25 -14.96 -13.02 1.76
CA LYS A 25 -15.30 -12.94 3.19
C LYS A 25 -14.88 -14.21 3.94
N GLU A 26 -14.93 -15.35 3.26
CA GLU A 26 -14.57 -16.67 3.78
C GLU A 26 -13.05 -16.80 4.04
N LEU A 27 -12.22 -16.00 3.39
CA LEU A 27 -10.78 -15.97 3.57
C LEU A 27 -10.32 -14.93 4.59
N PHE A 28 -11.25 -14.23 5.21
CA PHE A 28 -10.96 -13.19 6.19
C PHE A 28 -10.80 -13.79 7.60
N ILE A 29 -9.60 -14.21 7.91
CA ILE A 29 -9.22 -14.62 9.27
C ILE A 29 -8.58 -13.39 9.93
N GLY A 30 -9.39 -12.45 10.43
CA GLY A 30 -8.96 -11.30 11.20
C GLY A 30 -7.72 -10.56 10.66
N ASN A 31 -7.83 -9.29 10.41
CA ASN A 31 -6.69 -8.38 10.29
C ASN A 31 -6.71 -7.45 11.49
N ASP A 32 -5.56 -7.19 12.04
CA ASP A 32 -5.39 -6.27 13.14
C ASP A 32 -4.28 -5.28 12.79
N VAL A 33 -4.38 -4.06 13.29
CA VAL A 33 -3.30 -3.08 13.14
C VAL A 33 -2.42 -3.15 14.37
N ARG A 34 -1.14 -3.36 14.16
CA ARG A 34 -0.16 -3.60 15.21
C ARG A 34 1.11 -2.78 15.03
N ASN A 35 1.76 -2.51 16.16
CA ASN A 35 3.18 -2.24 16.21
C ASN A 35 3.95 -3.56 16.15
N ILE A 36 4.87 -3.67 15.21
CA ILE A 36 5.78 -4.81 15.03
C ILE A 36 7.19 -4.23 14.94
N GLY A 37 7.80 -4.02 16.10
CA GLY A 37 9.00 -3.19 16.20
C GLY A 37 8.68 -1.72 15.87
N ASP A 38 9.40 -1.15 14.92
CA ASP A 38 9.21 0.22 14.43
C ASP A 38 8.21 0.33 13.25
N VAL A 39 7.55 -0.77 12.89
CA VAL A 39 6.54 -0.79 11.82
C VAL A 39 5.13 -0.92 12.39
N VAL A 40 4.25 0.02 12.02
CA VAL A 40 2.80 -0.10 12.21
C VAL A 40 2.19 -0.65 10.94
N GLY A 41 1.43 -1.73 11.02
CA GLY A 41 0.86 -2.33 9.81
C GLY A 41 -0.35 -3.21 10.05
N VAL A 42 -1.07 -3.48 8.96
CA VAL A 42 -2.19 -4.43 8.93
C VAL A 42 -1.64 -5.85 8.91
N TYR A 43 -1.64 -6.48 10.06
CA TYR A 43 -1.09 -7.83 10.23
C TYR A 43 -2.07 -8.89 9.74
N ASP A 44 -1.59 -9.77 8.88
CA ASP A 44 -2.30 -10.95 8.40
C ASP A 44 -1.82 -12.18 9.20
N TYR A 45 -2.68 -12.69 10.07
CA TYR A 45 -2.34 -13.84 10.94
C TYR A 45 -2.03 -15.12 10.16
N ARG A 46 -2.65 -15.30 8.99
CA ARG A 46 -2.42 -16.47 8.15
C ARG A 46 -1.07 -16.39 7.44
N ALA A 47 -0.76 -15.23 6.89
CA ALA A 47 0.48 -14.99 6.15
C ALA A 47 1.67 -14.67 7.08
N LYS A 48 1.41 -14.42 8.38
CA LYS A 48 2.39 -13.98 9.38
C LYS A 48 3.19 -12.73 8.96
N GLY A 49 2.57 -11.87 8.17
CA GLY A 49 3.18 -10.67 7.61
C GLY A 49 2.17 -9.51 7.53
N ILE A 50 2.49 -8.47 6.80
CA ILE A 50 1.63 -7.30 6.62
C ILE A 50 1.19 -7.10 5.17
N ALA A 51 -0.02 -6.58 4.97
CA ALA A 51 -0.48 -6.17 3.65
C ALA A 51 -0.02 -4.75 3.33
N ALA A 52 -0.13 -3.87 4.31
CA ALA A 52 0.37 -2.50 4.28
C ALA A 52 0.97 -2.14 5.64
N GLY A 53 1.91 -1.20 5.63
CA GLY A 53 2.52 -0.72 6.86
C GLY A 53 3.29 0.59 6.67
N TYR A 54 3.71 1.12 7.79
CA TYR A 54 4.50 2.35 7.88
C TYR A 54 5.62 2.17 8.89
N SER A 55 6.85 2.43 8.47
CA SER A 55 8.02 2.47 9.34
C SER A 55 8.13 3.84 9.99
N ILE A 56 8.01 3.88 11.33
CA ILE A 56 8.11 5.11 12.11
C ILE A 56 9.54 5.66 12.04
N ARG A 57 10.54 4.77 11.96
CA ARG A 57 11.96 5.14 11.93
C ARG A 57 12.36 5.84 10.65
N SER A 58 11.83 5.39 9.51
CA SER A 58 12.24 5.89 8.18
C SER A 58 11.19 6.76 7.50
N ASP A 59 10.07 7.03 8.14
CA ASP A 59 8.90 7.73 7.55
C ASP A 59 8.50 7.14 6.19
N THR A 60 8.58 5.79 6.06
CA THR A 60 8.32 5.07 4.82
C THR A 60 7.06 4.23 4.93
N ALA A 61 6.12 4.44 4.02
CA ALA A 61 4.92 3.62 3.86
C ALA A 61 5.13 2.57 2.76
N GLY A 62 4.49 1.41 2.89
CA GLY A 62 4.51 0.38 1.86
C GLY A 62 3.28 -0.51 1.90
N GLY A 63 2.95 -1.07 0.75
CA GLY A 63 1.87 -2.03 0.60
C GLY A 63 2.14 -3.05 -0.50
N VAL A 64 1.44 -4.18 -0.44
CA VAL A 64 1.57 -5.27 -1.40
C VAL A 64 0.21 -5.72 -1.93
N ALA A 65 0.02 -5.58 -3.23
CA ALA A 65 -1.12 -6.12 -3.96
C ALA A 65 -0.76 -7.47 -4.58
N ASN A 66 -1.47 -8.51 -4.17
CA ASN A 66 -1.28 -9.87 -4.68
C ASN A 66 -1.81 -9.98 -6.10
N ILE A 67 -1.04 -10.60 -6.99
CA ILE A 67 -1.41 -10.95 -8.36
C ILE A 67 -1.67 -12.46 -8.43
N LEU A 68 -2.68 -12.86 -9.17
CA LEU A 68 -2.95 -14.26 -9.46
C LEU A 68 -2.00 -14.76 -10.56
N GLY A 69 -1.64 -16.03 -10.51
CA GLY A 69 -0.92 -16.72 -11.57
C GLY A 69 0.29 -17.51 -11.09
N TYR A 70 1.32 -16.84 -10.58
CA TYR A 70 2.50 -17.55 -10.07
C TYR A 70 2.41 -17.71 -8.56
N THR A 71 2.56 -18.93 -8.04
CA THR A 71 2.44 -19.25 -6.61
C THR A 71 3.72 -19.91 -6.11
N GLU A 72 4.29 -19.34 -5.05
CA GLU A 72 5.47 -19.86 -4.37
C GLU A 72 5.29 -19.85 -2.85
N SER A 73 6.26 -20.40 -2.14
CA SER A 73 6.16 -20.69 -0.72
C SER A 73 6.35 -19.48 0.19
N LYS A 74 7.17 -18.49 -0.23
CA LYS A 74 7.52 -17.35 0.63
C LYS A 74 6.41 -16.29 0.69
N SER A 75 6.18 -15.75 1.89
CA SER A 75 5.15 -14.74 2.13
C SER A 75 5.59 -13.34 1.73
N ARG A 76 4.87 -12.76 0.78
CA ARG A 76 5.03 -11.36 0.33
C ARG A 76 4.84 -10.34 1.45
N GLY A 77 3.93 -10.63 2.37
CA GLY A 77 3.67 -9.77 3.53
C GLY A 77 4.80 -9.81 4.57
N VAL A 78 5.46 -10.97 4.73
CA VAL A 78 6.67 -11.09 5.57
C VAL A 78 7.81 -10.31 4.93
N LEU A 79 7.99 -10.42 3.61
CA LEU A 79 9.01 -9.66 2.89
C LEU A 79 8.79 -8.15 3.07
N LEU A 80 7.56 -7.65 2.87
CA LEU A 80 7.25 -6.24 3.06
C LEU A 80 7.58 -5.78 4.49
N LEU A 81 7.17 -6.55 5.51
CA LEU A 81 7.45 -6.25 6.91
C LEU A 81 8.95 -6.12 7.18
N HIS A 82 9.73 -7.16 6.81
CA HIS A 82 11.17 -7.17 7.02
C HIS A 82 11.88 -6.04 6.26
N SER A 83 11.41 -5.73 5.05
CA SER A 83 12.01 -4.65 4.25
C SER A 83 11.75 -3.28 4.87
N LEU A 84 10.54 -3.02 5.39
CA LEU A 84 10.21 -1.78 6.12
C LEU A 84 10.99 -1.67 7.44
N GLN A 85 11.26 -2.79 8.12
CA GLN A 85 12.07 -2.80 9.35
C GLN A 85 13.54 -2.52 9.11
N ARG A 86 14.08 -2.89 7.95
CA ARG A 86 15.52 -2.78 7.63
C ARG A 86 15.86 -1.53 6.85
N GLY A 87 15.01 -1.12 5.91
CA GLY A 87 15.24 0.02 5.04
C GLY A 87 15.18 1.36 5.79
N ARG A 88 15.99 2.30 5.37
CA ARG A 88 16.05 3.67 5.92
C ARG A 88 15.39 4.71 5.01
N SER A 89 14.92 4.29 3.85
CA SER A 89 14.24 5.11 2.84
C SER A 89 13.40 4.22 1.92
N ALA A 90 12.52 4.80 1.13
CA ALA A 90 11.79 4.05 0.11
C ALA A 90 12.71 3.33 -0.88
N ILE A 91 13.86 3.94 -1.20
CA ILE A 91 14.87 3.34 -2.09
C ILE A 91 15.50 2.09 -1.45
N ASP A 92 15.85 2.15 -0.16
CA ASP A 92 16.45 0.99 0.52
C ASP A 92 15.46 -0.15 0.67
N VAL A 93 14.21 0.16 1.05
CA VAL A 93 13.12 -0.83 1.13
C VAL A 93 12.90 -1.49 -0.23
N ALA A 94 12.87 -0.71 -1.31
CA ALA A 94 12.69 -1.23 -2.66
C ALA A 94 13.86 -2.12 -3.11
N LYS A 95 15.12 -1.76 -2.79
CA LYS A 95 16.29 -2.60 -3.07
C LYS A 95 16.21 -3.95 -2.38
N ILE A 96 15.81 -3.98 -1.11
CA ILE A 96 15.65 -5.23 -0.34
C ILE A 96 14.57 -6.10 -0.99
N ILE A 97 13.40 -5.53 -1.28
CA ILE A 97 12.30 -6.26 -1.93
C ILE A 97 12.75 -6.82 -3.28
N LYS A 98 13.37 -5.99 -4.12
CA LYS A 98 13.83 -6.37 -5.45
C LYS A 98 14.79 -7.54 -5.41
N ALA A 99 15.83 -7.47 -4.58
CA ALA A 99 16.82 -8.54 -4.44
C ALA A 99 16.18 -9.88 -4.04
N GLU A 100 15.19 -9.83 -3.15
CA GLU A 100 14.47 -11.03 -2.69
C GLU A 100 13.53 -11.60 -3.75
N VAL A 101 12.76 -10.76 -4.47
CA VAL A 101 11.80 -11.25 -5.48
C VAL A 101 12.50 -11.73 -6.75
N GLU A 102 13.71 -11.26 -7.07
CA GLU A 102 14.55 -11.74 -8.17
C GLU A 102 15.00 -13.19 -7.97
N SER A 103 14.99 -13.71 -6.73
CA SER A 103 15.24 -15.14 -6.47
C SER A 103 14.14 -16.06 -7.05
N GLY A 104 12.94 -15.51 -7.32
CA GLY A 104 11.80 -16.27 -7.84
C GLY A 104 11.00 -17.04 -6.79
N ASP A 105 11.38 -16.96 -5.51
CA ASP A 105 10.75 -17.71 -4.41
C ASP A 105 9.42 -17.11 -3.93
N TYR A 106 9.01 -15.98 -4.49
CA TYR A 106 7.80 -15.26 -4.08
C TYR A 106 6.70 -15.32 -5.14
N SER A 107 5.47 -15.44 -4.68
CA SER A 107 4.32 -15.33 -5.57
C SER A 107 4.23 -13.93 -6.18
N SER A 108 3.64 -13.84 -7.37
CA SER A 108 3.49 -12.59 -8.11
C SER A 108 2.82 -11.50 -7.31
N ALA A 109 3.37 -10.30 -7.37
CA ALA A 109 2.91 -9.15 -6.60
C ALA A 109 3.26 -7.81 -7.23
N ILE A 110 2.57 -6.77 -6.76
CA ILE A 110 2.98 -5.37 -6.92
C ILE A 110 3.23 -4.81 -5.53
N TYR A 111 4.42 -4.31 -5.28
CA TYR A 111 4.78 -3.55 -4.10
C TYR A 111 4.79 -2.06 -4.44
N VAL A 112 4.22 -1.24 -3.60
CA VAL A 112 4.30 0.22 -3.70
C VAL A 112 4.91 0.74 -2.41
N ILE A 113 6.03 1.44 -2.52
CA ILE A 113 6.77 2.01 -1.40
C ILE A 113 6.84 3.52 -1.59
N CYS A 114 6.57 4.27 -0.53
CA CYS A 114 6.49 5.72 -0.58
C CYS A 114 7.15 6.35 0.64
N ASP A 115 8.00 7.34 0.40
CA ASP A 115 8.48 8.31 1.38
C ASP A 115 8.35 9.74 0.80
N LYS A 116 8.81 10.75 1.54
CA LYS A 116 8.78 12.13 1.07
C LYS A 116 9.61 12.38 -0.18
N MET A 117 10.59 11.55 -0.51
CA MET A 117 11.51 11.76 -1.64
C MET A 117 11.07 11.03 -2.90
N SER A 118 10.42 9.87 -2.75
CA SER A 118 10.14 8.98 -3.87
C SER A 118 8.94 8.09 -3.66
N ILE A 119 8.33 7.68 -4.76
CA ILE A 119 7.38 6.57 -4.81
C ILE A 119 7.97 5.54 -5.78
N ILE A 120 8.07 4.30 -5.31
CA ILE A 120 8.65 3.19 -6.07
C ILE A 120 7.61 2.08 -6.13
N ASP A 121 7.32 1.62 -7.34
CA ASP A 121 6.53 0.42 -7.57
C ASP A 121 7.40 -0.69 -8.16
N ILE A 122 7.23 -1.89 -7.63
CA ILE A 122 7.93 -3.10 -8.05
C ILE A 122 6.89 -4.13 -8.44
N GLU A 123 6.89 -4.52 -9.71
CA GLU A 123 6.10 -5.62 -10.22
C GLU A 123 6.98 -6.87 -10.30
N SER A 124 6.50 -8.00 -9.76
CA SER A 124 7.21 -9.27 -9.81
C SER A 124 6.34 -10.41 -10.33
N PHE A 125 6.88 -11.20 -11.25
CA PHE A 125 6.27 -12.40 -11.79
C PHE A 125 7.35 -13.48 -12.00
N GLY A 126 7.45 -14.45 -11.10
CA GLY A 126 8.60 -15.35 -11.03
C GLY A 126 9.87 -14.54 -10.86
N THR A 127 10.90 -14.80 -11.66
CA THR A 127 12.16 -14.07 -11.68
C THR A 127 12.11 -12.74 -12.45
N LYS A 128 10.99 -12.48 -13.18
CA LYS A 128 10.82 -11.21 -13.90
C LYS A 128 10.42 -10.12 -12.93
N VAL A 129 11.22 -9.07 -12.88
CA VAL A 129 10.99 -7.92 -12.02
C VAL A 129 11.07 -6.64 -12.83
N HIS A 130 10.10 -5.76 -12.64
CA HIS A 130 10.12 -4.40 -13.16
C HIS A 130 10.03 -3.42 -12.00
N GLU A 131 10.90 -2.42 -11.99
CA GLU A 131 10.92 -1.35 -11.00
C GLU A 131 10.69 -0.02 -11.68
N SER A 132 9.72 0.75 -11.20
CA SER A 132 9.47 2.13 -11.62
C SER A 132 9.70 3.08 -10.45
N ARG A 133 10.45 4.15 -10.68
CA ARG A 133 10.75 5.19 -9.67
C ARG A 133 10.15 6.52 -10.08
N ASN A 134 9.39 7.08 -9.19
CA ASN A 134 8.81 8.40 -9.32
C ASN A 134 9.38 9.31 -8.23
N GLY A 135 9.87 10.50 -8.60
CA GLY A 135 10.39 11.49 -7.67
C GLY A 135 9.30 12.22 -6.88
N ARG A 136 9.60 13.45 -6.44
CA ARG A 136 8.68 14.30 -5.67
C ARG A 136 7.44 14.72 -6.48
N LYS A 137 6.38 15.10 -5.77
CA LYS A 137 5.09 15.60 -6.31
C LYS A 137 4.43 14.63 -7.28
N LYS A 138 4.45 13.35 -6.96
CA LYS A 138 3.86 12.29 -7.77
C LYS A 138 2.66 11.65 -7.08
N LEU A 139 1.85 11.04 -7.90
CA LEU A 139 0.71 10.22 -7.52
C LEU A 139 0.83 8.90 -8.25
N VAL A 140 0.77 7.80 -7.50
CA VAL A 140 0.68 6.44 -8.02
C VAL A 140 -0.61 5.81 -7.53
N VAL A 141 -1.38 5.27 -8.45
CA VAL A 141 -2.58 4.48 -8.15
C VAL A 141 -2.44 3.14 -8.85
N THR A 142 -2.41 2.07 -8.08
CA THR A 142 -2.31 0.72 -8.62
C THR A 142 -3.41 -0.20 -8.09
N THR A 143 -3.55 -1.33 -8.76
CA THR A 143 -4.47 -2.42 -8.40
C THR A 143 -3.74 -3.75 -8.58
N ASN A 144 -4.45 -4.89 -8.53
CA ASN A 144 -3.88 -6.22 -8.75
C ASN A 144 -3.58 -6.53 -10.24
N HIS A 145 -3.15 -5.57 -11.04
CA HIS A 145 -2.82 -5.79 -12.45
C HIS A 145 -1.46 -5.19 -12.75
N PHE A 146 -0.60 -5.97 -13.40
CA PHE A 146 0.69 -5.49 -13.89
C PHE A 146 0.53 -4.31 -14.86
N HIS A 147 1.44 -3.39 -14.79
CA HIS A 147 1.51 -2.23 -15.67
C HIS A 147 2.63 -2.36 -16.71
N HIS A 148 3.69 -3.07 -16.37
CA HIS A 148 4.95 -3.10 -17.13
C HIS A 148 5.37 -4.53 -17.54
N LEU A 149 5.03 -5.56 -16.80
CA LEU A 149 5.45 -6.94 -17.11
C LEU A 149 4.64 -7.61 -18.23
N GLY A 150 4.01 -6.84 -19.10
CA GLY A 150 3.44 -7.33 -20.37
C GLY A 150 2.16 -8.16 -20.24
N VAL A 151 1.61 -8.29 -19.04
CA VAL A 151 0.39 -9.07 -18.77
C VAL A 151 -0.83 -8.17 -18.59
N GLY A 152 -0.75 -6.91 -19.00
CA GLY A 152 -1.90 -6.02 -18.96
C GLY A 152 -1.53 -4.55 -19.05
N MET A 153 -2.40 -3.77 -19.64
CA MET A 153 -2.36 -2.32 -19.56
C MET A 153 -2.70 -1.90 -18.14
N LYS A 154 -2.15 -0.77 -17.67
CA LYS A 154 -2.61 -0.08 -16.46
C LYS A 154 -4.13 -0.20 -16.38
N SER A 155 -4.66 -0.79 -15.32
CA SER A 155 -6.06 -1.14 -15.30
C SER A 155 -6.89 0.14 -15.51
N ARG A 156 -7.95 0.05 -16.30
CA ARG A 156 -8.88 1.17 -16.52
C ARG A 156 -9.31 1.80 -15.19
N ASN A 157 -9.45 1.00 -14.16
CA ASN A 157 -9.80 1.47 -12.82
C ASN A 157 -8.70 2.30 -12.16
N SER A 158 -7.42 1.94 -12.32
CA SER A 158 -6.29 2.73 -11.81
C SER A 158 -6.24 4.10 -12.49
N ILE A 159 -6.38 4.14 -13.82
CA ILE A 159 -6.41 5.37 -14.60
C ILE A 159 -7.58 6.27 -14.18
N LEU A 160 -8.77 5.71 -14.00
CA LEU A 160 -9.96 6.48 -13.61
C LEU A 160 -9.81 7.05 -12.18
N ARG A 161 -9.19 6.30 -11.26
CA ARG A 161 -8.95 6.74 -9.88
C ARG A 161 -7.90 7.84 -9.83
N GLU A 162 -6.82 7.69 -10.57
CA GLU A 162 -5.78 8.71 -10.70
C GLU A 162 -6.36 10.01 -11.27
N LYS A 163 -7.10 9.94 -12.39
CA LYS A 163 -7.78 11.09 -12.97
C LYS A 163 -8.80 11.73 -12.02
N TYR A 164 -9.51 10.92 -11.23
CA TYR A 164 -10.42 11.45 -10.23
C TYR A 164 -9.70 12.29 -9.19
N LEU A 165 -8.61 11.78 -8.60
CA LEU A 165 -7.80 12.52 -7.62
C LEU A 165 -7.18 13.78 -8.23
N GLN A 166 -6.64 13.70 -9.44
CA GLN A 166 -6.08 14.86 -10.15
C GLN A 166 -7.12 15.97 -10.40
N ARG A 167 -8.38 15.60 -10.72
CA ARG A 167 -9.48 16.56 -10.92
C ARG A 167 -9.93 17.26 -9.64
N LEU A 168 -9.63 16.71 -8.47
CA LEU A 168 -9.90 17.37 -7.19
C LEU A 168 -8.89 18.50 -6.88
N GLY A 169 -7.88 18.69 -7.73
CA GLY A 169 -6.92 19.79 -7.69
C GLY A 169 -5.78 19.62 -6.69
N SER A 170 -6.03 18.94 -5.58
CA SER A 170 -5.01 18.64 -4.55
C SER A 170 -5.22 17.25 -3.96
N ILE A 171 -4.12 16.58 -3.64
CA ILE A 171 -4.14 15.32 -2.90
C ILE A 171 -4.14 15.67 -1.41
N THR A 172 -5.33 15.72 -0.82
CA THR A 172 -5.51 15.91 0.62
C THR A 172 -5.94 14.59 1.27
N GLU A 173 -5.80 14.51 2.58
CA GLU A 173 -6.31 13.38 3.36
C GLU A 173 -7.80 13.14 3.07
N GLU A 174 -8.62 14.21 3.07
CA GLU A 174 -10.05 14.13 2.78
C GLU A 174 -10.33 13.52 1.39
N ASN A 175 -9.61 13.99 0.35
CA ASN A 175 -9.81 13.52 -1.01
C ASN A 175 -9.40 12.05 -1.20
N VAL A 176 -8.31 11.62 -0.54
CA VAL A 176 -7.88 10.21 -0.54
C VAL A 176 -8.90 9.32 0.16
N LEU A 177 -9.39 9.74 1.34
CA LEU A 177 -10.39 9.00 2.09
C LEU A 177 -11.75 8.97 1.37
N LYS A 178 -12.14 10.08 0.73
CA LYS A 178 -13.35 10.15 -0.10
C LYS A 178 -13.31 9.17 -1.28
N LEU A 179 -12.14 9.01 -1.91
CA LEU A 179 -11.97 7.99 -2.93
C LEU A 179 -12.01 6.58 -2.34
N ALA A 180 -11.36 6.36 -1.18
CA ALA A 180 -11.31 5.06 -0.51
C ALA A 180 -12.70 4.53 -0.12
N THR A 181 -13.62 5.43 0.23
CA THR A 181 -15.00 5.09 0.65
C THR A 181 -16.00 5.07 -0.52
N ARG A 182 -15.56 5.39 -1.74
CA ARG A 182 -16.43 5.56 -2.90
C ARG A 182 -16.96 4.24 -3.43
N HIS A 183 -18.29 4.19 -3.66
CA HIS A 183 -19.01 3.03 -4.22
C HIS A 183 -19.33 3.15 -5.70
N ARG A 184 -19.35 4.38 -6.25
CA ARG A 184 -19.61 4.65 -7.67
C ARG A 184 -18.30 4.74 -8.44
N ASN A 185 -18.34 4.49 -9.74
CA ASN A 185 -17.16 4.55 -10.59
C ASN A 185 -16.43 5.92 -10.50
N PRO A 186 -15.12 5.96 -10.23
CA PRO A 186 -14.23 4.84 -9.97
C PRO A 186 -14.36 4.32 -8.51
N ALA A 187 -15.01 3.17 -8.32
CA ALA A 187 -15.23 2.60 -7.00
C ALA A 187 -13.94 1.96 -6.44
N ILE A 188 -13.69 2.17 -5.15
CA ILE A 188 -12.66 1.43 -4.40
C ILE A 188 -13.33 0.57 -3.33
N CYS A 189 -14.26 1.13 -2.56
CA CYS A 189 -15.00 0.37 -1.55
C CYS A 189 -16.04 -0.55 -2.21
N ARG A 190 -15.92 -1.84 -1.94
CA ARG A 190 -16.85 -2.87 -2.41
C ARG A 190 -17.43 -3.60 -1.21
N HIS A 191 -18.73 -3.46 -0.97
CA HIS A 191 -19.41 -4.15 0.12
C HIS A 191 -19.24 -5.66 0.02
N GLY A 192 -18.96 -6.30 1.15
CA GLY A 192 -18.71 -7.73 1.25
C GLY A 192 -17.37 -8.21 0.65
N ARG A 193 -16.54 -7.31 0.11
CA ARG A 193 -15.22 -7.65 -0.47
C ARG A 193 -14.09 -6.79 0.06
N THR A 194 -14.28 -5.46 0.20
CA THR A 194 -13.27 -4.59 0.79
C THR A 194 -13.38 -4.68 2.32
N LEU A 195 -12.57 -5.54 2.92
CA LEU A 195 -12.69 -5.92 4.33
C LEU A 195 -11.66 -5.28 5.25
N ALA A 196 -10.70 -4.56 4.69
CA ALA A 196 -9.74 -3.78 5.46
C ALA A 196 -9.23 -2.60 4.65
N SER A 197 -8.88 -1.53 5.35
CA SER A 197 -8.19 -0.38 4.78
C SER A 197 -7.16 0.16 5.77
N PHE A 198 -6.04 0.61 5.25
CA PHE A 198 -4.96 1.22 5.99
C PHE A 198 -4.53 2.49 5.29
N ALA A 199 -4.43 3.59 6.01
CA ALA A 199 -3.98 4.84 5.46
C ALA A 199 -2.99 5.53 6.39
N VAL A 200 -2.01 6.21 5.79
CA VAL A 200 -1.03 7.04 6.50
C VAL A 200 -0.98 8.40 5.83
N PHE A 201 -1.05 9.45 6.65
CA PHE A 201 -0.87 10.83 6.24
C PHE A 201 0.19 11.46 7.13
N LYS A 202 1.29 11.88 6.52
CA LYS A 202 2.40 12.56 7.18
C LYS A 202 2.50 13.97 6.64
N ARG A 203 2.37 14.97 7.52
CA ARG A 203 2.66 16.36 7.21
C ARG A 203 4.07 16.73 7.68
N HIS A 204 4.56 17.86 7.18
CA HIS A 204 5.86 18.38 7.59
C HIS A 204 5.86 18.65 9.10
N ASP A 205 6.92 18.17 9.77
CA ASP A 205 7.14 18.31 11.22
C ASP A 205 6.01 17.81 12.14
N GLU A 206 4.99 17.12 11.60
CA GLU A 206 3.95 16.49 12.39
C GLU A 206 4.20 14.97 12.56
N LYS A 207 3.60 14.38 13.60
CA LYS A 207 3.55 12.92 13.73
C LYS A 207 2.64 12.33 12.63
N PRO A 208 2.95 11.13 12.11
CA PRO A 208 2.09 10.51 11.11
C PRO A 208 0.71 10.20 11.71
N ARG A 209 -0.32 10.52 10.97
CA ARG A 209 -1.69 10.11 11.27
C ARG A 209 -1.97 8.80 10.57
N ILE A 210 -2.17 7.74 11.36
CA ILE A 210 -2.46 6.39 10.85
C ILE A 210 -3.94 6.11 11.07
N LEU A 211 -4.63 5.77 9.99
CA LEU A 211 -6.04 5.43 9.97
C LEU A 211 -6.23 4.00 9.49
N TYR A 212 -7.17 3.29 10.07
CA TYR A 212 -7.48 1.94 9.65
C TYR A 212 -8.97 1.62 9.75
N SER A 213 -9.40 0.67 8.95
CA SER A 213 -10.70 0.03 9.05
C SER A 213 -10.50 -1.48 8.94
N THR A 214 -11.11 -2.24 9.85
CA THR A 214 -11.16 -3.71 9.82
C THR A 214 -12.44 -4.25 9.17
N ARG A 215 -13.17 -3.39 8.50
CA ARG A 215 -14.40 -3.64 7.75
C ARG A 215 -14.44 -2.72 6.54
N GLU A 216 -15.57 -2.60 5.86
CA GLU A 216 -15.72 -1.71 4.71
C GLU A 216 -15.35 -0.26 5.10
N PRO A 217 -14.45 0.40 4.35
CA PRO A 217 -13.96 1.75 4.67
C PRO A 217 -15.07 2.79 4.83
N CYS A 218 -16.17 2.63 4.11
CA CYS A 218 -17.34 3.52 4.17
C CYS A 218 -18.08 3.48 5.52
N LYS A 219 -17.81 2.49 6.36
CA LYS A 219 -18.32 2.39 7.72
C LYS A 219 -17.44 3.11 8.75
N GLY A 220 -16.41 3.81 8.28
CA GLY A 220 -15.54 4.67 9.06
C GLY A 220 -14.16 4.09 9.34
N TYR A 221 -13.27 5.00 9.63
CA TYR A 221 -11.89 4.73 10.03
C TYR A 221 -11.72 4.95 11.53
N ARG A 222 -10.77 4.22 12.11
CA ARG A 222 -10.25 4.43 13.45
C ARG A 222 -8.84 5.00 13.36
N VAL A 223 -8.47 5.86 14.32
CA VAL A 223 -7.10 6.37 14.45
C VAL A 223 -6.28 5.36 15.24
N PHE A 224 -5.13 4.98 14.71
CA PHE A 224 -4.17 4.16 15.44
C PHE A 224 -3.23 5.06 16.24
N GLN A 225 -3.20 4.83 17.55
CA GLN A 225 -2.28 5.54 18.47
C GLN A 225 -0.93 4.83 18.45
N ILE A 226 0.11 5.52 17.93
CA ILE A 226 1.48 5.01 18.00
C ILE A 226 1.90 5.03 19.47
N ARG A 227 2.08 3.85 20.05
CA ARG A 227 2.67 3.74 21.38
C ARG A 227 4.18 3.80 21.23
N HIS A 228 4.81 4.81 21.80
CA HIS A 228 6.25 4.78 22.00
C HIS A 228 6.51 3.71 23.06
N GLY A 229 7.25 2.66 22.71
CA GLY A 229 7.75 1.70 23.68
C GLY A 229 8.62 2.46 24.70
N SER A 230 8.28 2.31 25.97
CA SER A 230 9.12 2.71 27.09
C SER A 230 10.39 1.89 27.11
#